data_6d72d1852ecd530fc2e2fab017e54bc0
#
_entry.id   6d72d1852ecd530fc2e2fab017e54bc0
#
_cell.length_a   1.000
_cell.length_b   1.000
_cell.length_c   1.000
_cell.angle_alpha   90.00
_cell.angle_beta   90.00
_cell.angle_gamma   90.00
#
_symmetry.space_group_name_H-M   'P 1'
#
loop_
_entity.id
_entity.type
_entity.pdbx_description
1 polymer ?
#
loop_
_entity_poly.entity_id
_entity_poly.type
_entity_poly.pdbx_seq_one_letter_code
_entity_poly.pdbx_strand_id
1 'polypeptide(L)'
;MQWGVAYYQAPDGSVPAADFLDSCPTKVDANFMAVLEAVRAAPPPAFSGGGKWEAMRGRMAGYYEIRGTGPGRMHYRLFCRLENGTPVELRSLGFDRPQIVVINGMVKKNAELFTDAEYKKNVRDLGDDYLSRAPRPTAA
;
A
#
# COMPACT_ATOMS: atom_id res chain seq x y z
N MET A 1 -2.46 -20.54 -1.79
CA MET A 1 -1.83 -19.73 -2.84
C MET A 1 -1.37 -18.40 -2.28
N GLN A 2 -0.12 -18.05 -2.49
CA GLN A 2 0.36 -16.73 -2.10
C GLN A 2 -0.22 -15.65 -3.01
N TRP A 3 -0.52 -14.50 -2.42
CA TRP A 3 -0.86 -13.32 -3.19
C TRP A 3 0.38 -12.68 -3.81
N GLY A 4 0.20 -11.91 -4.87
CA GLY A 4 1.25 -11.08 -5.41
C GLY A 4 1.31 -9.73 -4.69
N VAL A 5 2.41 -8.99 -4.93
CA VAL A 5 2.55 -7.60 -4.52
C VAL A 5 2.78 -6.79 -5.79
N ALA A 6 1.98 -5.77 -6.00
CA ALA A 6 2.07 -4.89 -7.15
C ALA A 6 2.19 -3.45 -6.67
N TYR A 7 2.82 -2.60 -7.48
CA TYR A 7 3.04 -1.19 -7.15
C TYR A 7 2.29 -0.32 -8.16
N TYR A 8 1.49 0.60 -7.66
CA TYR A 8 0.79 1.55 -8.51
C TYR A 8 1.78 2.39 -9.32
N GLN A 9 1.52 2.53 -10.62
CA GLN A 9 2.29 3.39 -11.52
C GLN A 9 1.43 4.55 -11.99
N ALA A 10 1.92 5.77 -11.78
CA ALA A 10 1.22 6.99 -12.18
C ALA A 10 1.26 7.19 -13.71
N PRO A 11 0.38 8.07 -14.26
CA PRO A 11 0.34 8.33 -15.70
C PRO A 11 1.67 8.79 -16.30
N ASP A 12 2.51 9.48 -15.53
CA ASP A 12 3.82 9.93 -15.98
C ASP A 12 4.90 8.83 -15.92
N GLY A 13 4.53 7.62 -15.52
CA GLY A 13 5.44 6.48 -15.41
C GLY A 13 6.13 6.37 -14.05
N SER A 14 5.97 7.35 -13.17
CA SER A 14 6.56 7.26 -11.81
C SER A 14 5.83 6.23 -10.97
N VAL A 15 6.55 5.69 -9.97
CA VAL A 15 6.00 4.72 -9.02
C VAL A 15 6.13 5.35 -7.62
N PRO A 16 5.08 6.06 -7.15
CA PRO A 16 5.18 6.84 -5.90
C PRO A 16 5.66 6.03 -4.71
N ALA A 17 5.16 4.81 -4.54
CA ALA A 17 5.59 3.98 -3.42
C ALA A 17 7.06 3.59 -3.50
N ALA A 18 7.57 3.31 -4.70
CA ALA A 18 9.00 3.00 -4.88
C ALA A 18 9.86 4.20 -4.49
N ASP A 19 9.49 5.40 -4.93
CA ASP A 19 10.20 6.63 -4.57
C ASP A 19 10.16 6.86 -3.06
N PHE A 20 9.01 6.64 -2.43
CA PHE A 20 8.88 6.74 -0.98
C PHE A 20 9.80 5.73 -0.27
N LEU A 21 9.76 4.47 -0.68
CA LEU A 21 10.56 3.41 -0.06
C LEU A 21 12.07 3.68 -0.20
N ASP A 22 12.48 4.21 -1.35
CA ASP A 22 13.88 4.59 -1.58
C ASP A 22 14.32 5.71 -0.65
N SER A 23 13.40 6.57 -0.21
CA SER A 23 13.69 7.66 0.72
C SER A 23 13.69 7.21 2.19
N CYS A 24 13.18 6.02 2.48
CA CYS A 24 13.12 5.50 3.85
C CYS A 24 14.48 5.03 4.34
N PRO A 25 14.74 5.13 5.66
CA PRO A 25 15.87 4.42 6.24
C PRO A 25 15.79 2.93 5.92
N THR A 26 16.95 2.32 5.71
CA THR A 26 17.03 0.89 5.33
C THR A 26 16.22 -0.02 6.27
N LYS A 27 16.28 0.25 7.57
CA LYS A 27 15.55 -0.54 8.57
C LYS A 27 14.04 -0.41 8.42
N VAL A 28 13.54 0.77 8.09
CA VAL A 28 12.11 1.03 7.87
C VAL A 28 11.64 0.31 6.60
N ASP A 29 12.38 0.43 5.52
CA ASP A 29 12.10 -0.26 4.26
C ASP A 29 12.07 -1.78 4.49
N ALA A 30 13.07 -2.34 5.16
CA ALA A 30 13.12 -3.77 5.46
C ALA A 30 11.90 -4.22 6.29
N ASN A 31 11.45 -3.40 7.23
CA ASN A 31 10.26 -3.71 8.03
C ASN A 31 8.99 -3.73 7.16
N PHE A 32 8.84 -2.77 6.25
CA PHE A 32 7.71 -2.77 5.32
C PHE A 32 7.71 -4.03 4.44
N MET A 33 8.87 -4.41 3.92
CA MET A 33 8.98 -5.62 3.09
C MET A 33 8.63 -6.87 3.89
N ALA A 34 9.06 -6.96 5.15
CA ALA A 34 8.75 -8.10 6.01
C ALA A 34 7.24 -8.22 6.27
N VAL A 35 6.55 -7.09 6.49
CA VAL A 35 5.09 -7.10 6.68
C VAL A 35 4.38 -7.51 5.39
N LEU A 36 4.79 -6.98 4.25
CA LEU A 36 4.21 -7.37 2.95
C LEU A 36 4.36 -8.87 2.70
N GLU A 37 5.54 -9.44 2.99
CA GLU A 37 5.77 -10.88 2.86
C GLU A 37 4.85 -11.69 3.78
N ALA A 38 4.67 -11.25 5.03
CA ALA A 38 3.80 -11.93 5.97
C ALA A 38 2.33 -11.90 5.52
N VAL A 39 1.87 -10.75 5.02
CA VAL A 39 0.49 -10.60 4.57
C VAL A 39 0.22 -11.44 3.31
N ARG A 40 1.13 -11.42 2.34
CA ARG A 40 0.93 -12.19 1.10
C ARG A 40 0.94 -13.69 1.35
N ALA A 41 1.68 -14.16 2.36
CA ALA A 41 1.74 -15.57 2.73
C ALA A 41 0.48 -16.03 3.49
N ALA A 42 -0.14 -15.13 4.25
CA ALA A 42 -1.36 -15.39 5.01
C ALA A 42 -2.33 -14.22 4.83
N PRO A 43 -2.97 -14.10 3.65
CA PRO A 43 -3.80 -12.93 3.34
C PRO A 43 -4.97 -12.76 4.30
N PRO A 44 -5.52 -11.54 4.44
CA PRO A 44 -6.68 -11.33 5.28
C PRO A 44 -7.85 -12.27 4.89
N PRO A 45 -8.59 -12.78 5.86
CA PRO A 45 -8.56 -12.44 7.29
C PRO A 45 -7.53 -13.22 8.14
N ALA A 46 -6.71 -14.08 7.54
CA ALA A 46 -5.79 -14.95 8.26
C ALA A 46 -4.71 -14.18 9.01
N PHE A 47 -4.09 -13.17 8.39
CA PHE A 47 -3.08 -12.34 9.03
C PHE A 47 -3.73 -11.20 9.79
N SER A 48 -3.50 -11.15 11.11
CA SER A 48 -4.06 -10.11 11.98
C SER A 48 -3.20 -8.84 12.07
N GLY A 49 -1.97 -8.89 11.56
CA GLY A 49 -1.07 -7.75 11.44
C GLY A 49 -0.20 -7.46 12.65
N GLY A 50 -0.49 -8.00 13.82
CA GLY A 50 0.30 -7.73 15.03
C GLY A 50 0.46 -6.24 15.32
N GLY A 51 -0.51 -5.40 14.96
CA GLY A 51 -0.44 -3.95 15.10
C GLY A 51 0.30 -3.23 13.98
N LYS A 52 0.86 -3.94 13.02
CA LYS A 52 1.62 -3.34 11.91
C LYS A 52 0.87 -3.28 10.59
N TRP A 53 -0.18 -4.06 10.43
CA TRP A 53 -1.05 -4.08 9.28
C TRP A 53 -2.48 -3.87 9.75
N GLU A 54 -3.15 -2.84 9.26
CA GLU A 54 -4.45 -2.47 9.77
C GLU A 54 -5.35 -1.92 8.68
N ALA A 55 -6.60 -2.39 8.66
CA ALA A 55 -7.62 -1.82 7.79
C ALA A 55 -7.98 -0.41 8.26
N MET A 56 -8.05 0.52 7.35
CA MET A 56 -8.41 1.90 7.64
C MET A 56 -9.93 2.09 7.57
N ARG A 57 -10.41 3.18 8.16
CA ARG A 57 -11.84 3.48 8.30
C ARG A 57 -12.17 4.87 7.77
N GLY A 58 -13.47 5.22 7.78
CA GLY A 58 -13.94 6.52 7.35
C GLY A 58 -13.62 6.77 5.89
N ARG A 59 -13.07 7.93 5.59
CA ARG A 59 -12.73 8.29 4.21
C ARG A 59 -11.63 7.44 3.61
N MET A 60 -10.85 6.75 4.46
CA MET A 60 -9.80 5.83 4.03
C MET A 60 -10.26 4.38 3.96
N ALA A 61 -11.55 4.12 4.09
CA ALA A 61 -12.07 2.76 3.96
C ALA A 61 -11.67 2.14 2.62
N GLY A 62 -11.26 0.88 2.64
CA GLY A 62 -10.74 0.17 1.46
C GLY A 62 -9.21 0.18 1.39
N TYR A 63 -8.56 1.02 2.18
CA TYR A 63 -7.11 1.03 2.31
C TYR A 63 -6.66 0.27 3.55
N TYR A 64 -5.44 -0.21 3.49
CA TYR A 64 -4.73 -0.82 4.62
C TYR A 64 -3.43 -0.05 4.83
N GLU A 65 -3.06 0.17 6.09
CA GLU A 65 -1.78 0.82 6.39
C GLU A 65 -0.82 -0.15 7.03
N ILE A 66 0.47 0.00 6.68
CA ILE A 66 1.57 -0.65 7.36
C ILE A 66 2.30 0.44 8.14
N ARG A 67 2.59 0.18 9.41
CA ARG A 67 3.23 1.13 10.32
C ARG A 67 4.71 0.83 10.47
N GLY A 68 5.54 1.87 10.43
CA GLY A 68 6.96 1.80 10.72
C GLY A 68 7.40 3.01 11.52
N THR A 69 8.40 2.82 12.38
CA THR A 69 8.98 3.90 13.16
C THR A 69 10.48 3.97 12.86
N GLY A 70 10.94 5.15 12.52
CA GLY A 70 12.33 5.39 12.21
C GLY A 70 13.04 6.24 13.27
N PRO A 71 14.32 6.59 13.02
CA PRO A 71 15.09 7.47 13.89
C PRO A 71 14.38 8.82 14.08
N GLY A 72 14.62 9.47 15.20
CA GLY A 72 14.07 10.78 15.49
C GLY A 72 12.56 10.80 15.69
N ARG A 73 11.97 9.66 16.11
CA ARG A 73 10.53 9.53 16.35
C ARG A 73 9.69 9.78 15.09
N MET A 74 10.26 9.54 13.93
CA MET A 74 9.53 9.66 12.66
C MET A 74 8.56 8.49 12.51
N HIS A 75 7.36 8.79 12.08
CA HIS A 75 6.32 7.81 11.79
C HIS A 75 6.19 7.62 10.29
N TYR A 76 6.47 6.41 9.83
CA TYR A 76 6.36 6.04 8.43
C TYR A 76 5.12 5.19 8.24
N ARG A 77 4.37 5.44 7.18
CA ARG A 77 3.16 4.68 6.84
C ARG A 77 3.19 4.32 5.36
N LEU A 78 2.90 3.07 5.06
CA LEU A 78 2.74 2.58 3.69
C LEU A 78 1.27 2.19 3.50
N PHE A 79 0.67 2.64 2.41
CA PHE A 79 -0.77 2.47 2.16
C PHE A 79 -1.00 1.55 0.99
N CYS A 80 -1.89 0.57 1.19
CA CYS A 80 -2.17 -0.49 0.24
C CYS A 80 -3.66 -0.65 0.00
N ARG A 81 -4.00 -1.27 -1.13
CA ARG A 81 -5.33 -1.78 -1.42
C ARG A 81 -5.23 -3.27 -1.72
N LEU A 82 -6.35 -3.98 -1.62
CA LEU A 82 -6.40 -5.39 -1.99
C LEU A 82 -7.16 -5.55 -3.30
N GLU A 83 -6.61 -6.35 -4.21
CA GLU A 83 -7.30 -6.86 -5.38
C GLU A 83 -7.51 -8.35 -5.17
N ASN A 84 -8.72 -8.72 -4.75
CA ASN A 84 -9.04 -10.09 -4.36
C ASN A 84 -10.38 -10.57 -4.93
N GLY A 85 -10.73 -10.07 -6.11
CA GLY A 85 -11.91 -10.49 -6.82
C GLY A 85 -11.82 -11.91 -7.38
N THR A 86 -12.79 -12.28 -8.18
CA THR A 86 -12.81 -13.60 -8.82
C THR A 86 -11.67 -13.71 -9.84
N PRO A 87 -11.28 -14.94 -10.25
CA PRO A 87 -10.27 -15.11 -11.29
C PRO A 87 -10.60 -14.38 -12.60
N VAL A 88 -11.87 -14.32 -12.98
CA VAL A 88 -12.30 -13.58 -14.19
C VAL A 88 -12.08 -12.09 -14.01
N GLU A 89 -12.47 -11.53 -12.86
CA GLU A 89 -12.27 -10.12 -12.55
C GLU A 89 -10.78 -9.76 -12.52
N LEU A 90 -9.96 -10.59 -11.86
CA LEU A 90 -8.52 -10.36 -11.78
C LEU A 90 -7.87 -10.35 -13.16
N ARG A 91 -8.24 -11.28 -14.03
CA ARG A 91 -7.70 -11.32 -15.40
C ARG A 91 -8.08 -10.07 -16.18
N SER A 92 -9.29 -9.57 -16.02
CA SER A 92 -9.72 -8.33 -16.68
C SER A 92 -8.93 -7.10 -16.21
N LEU A 93 -8.36 -7.17 -15.00
CA LEU A 93 -7.53 -6.12 -14.44
C LEU A 93 -6.03 -6.31 -14.71
N GLY A 94 -5.67 -7.43 -15.37
CA GLY A 94 -4.29 -7.72 -15.72
C GLY A 94 -3.54 -8.56 -14.69
N PHE A 95 -4.26 -9.23 -13.80
CA PHE A 95 -3.65 -10.05 -12.73
C PHE A 95 -3.97 -11.53 -12.91
N ASP A 96 -3.00 -12.39 -12.59
CA ASP A 96 -3.17 -13.84 -12.60
C ASP A 96 -3.56 -14.40 -11.23
N ARG A 97 -3.49 -13.60 -10.18
CA ARG A 97 -3.79 -13.97 -8.79
C ARG A 97 -4.12 -12.72 -7.98
N PRO A 98 -4.69 -12.88 -6.77
CA PRO A 98 -4.92 -11.72 -5.90
C PRO A 98 -3.63 -10.97 -5.59
N GLN A 99 -3.76 -9.66 -5.37
CA GLN A 99 -2.64 -8.75 -5.17
C GLN A 99 -2.83 -7.88 -3.95
N ILE A 100 -1.72 -7.61 -3.26
CA ILE A 100 -1.60 -6.43 -2.40
C ILE A 100 -1.05 -5.34 -3.31
N VAL A 101 -1.79 -4.25 -3.46
CA VAL A 101 -1.37 -3.15 -4.32
C VAL A 101 -0.88 -2.00 -3.45
N VAL A 102 0.41 -1.69 -3.56
CA VAL A 102 1.05 -0.63 -2.79
C VAL A 102 0.84 0.69 -3.54
N ILE A 103 0.17 1.64 -2.90
CA ILE A 103 -0.20 2.91 -3.54
C ILE A 103 0.85 3.98 -3.30
N ASN A 104 1.18 4.26 -2.06
CA ASN A 104 2.16 5.29 -1.68
C ASN A 104 2.44 5.22 -0.19
N GLY A 105 3.37 6.06 0.26
CA GLY A 105 3.69 6.20 1.67
C GLY A 105 3.74 7.65 2.10
N MET A 106 3.76 7.87 3.40
CA MET A 106 3.94 9.17 4.01
C MET A 106 4.76 9.05 5.28
N VAL A 107 5.40 10.16 5.66
CA VAL A 107 6.16 10.25 6.91
C VAL A 107 5.78 11.51 7.67
N LYS A 108 5.74 11.41 9.00
CA LYS A 108 5.40 12.52 9.89
C LYS A 108 6.30 12.48 11.13
N LYS A 109 6.68 13.65 11.61
CA LYS A 109 7.51 13.79 12.83
C LYS A 109 6.67 13.66 14.11
N ASN A 110 7.33 13.20 15.18
CA ASN A 110 6.83 13.33 16.57
C ASN A 110 5.41 12.79 16.79
N ALA A 111 5.06 11.69 16.16
CA ALA A 111 3.73 11.07 16.31
C ALA A 111 2.57 11.99 15.91
N GLU A 112 2.81 13.03 15.12
CA GLU A 112 1.72 13.83 14.57
C GLU A 112 0.84 12.99 13.66
N LEU A 113 -0.46 13.32 13.65
CA LEU A 113 -1.42 12.63 12.79
C LEU A 113 -1.41 13.25 11.39
N PHE A 114 -1.61 12.42 10.37
CA PHE A 114 -1.83 12.91 9.02
C PHE A 114 -3.20 13.56 8.93
N THR A 115 -3.29 14.67 8.19
CA THR A 115 -4.57 15.33 7.93
C THR A 115 -5.33 14.64 6.81
N ASP A 116 -6.64 14.88 6.72
CA ASP A 116 -7.44 14.36 5.61
C ASP A 116 -6.93 14.89 4.26
N ALA A 117 -6.48 16.13 4.20
CA ALA A 117 -5.91 16.70 2.98
C ALA A 117 -4.64 15.95 2.54
N GLU A 118 -3.79 15.56 3.49
CA GLU A 118 -2.60 14.77 3.21
C GLU A 118 -2.96 13.38 2.68
N TYR A 119 -3.94 12.70 3.31
CA TYR A 119 -4.44 11.42 2.83
C TYR A 119 -5.02 11.53 1.42
N LYS A 120 -5.81 12.59 1.18
CA LYS A 120 -6.42 12.79 -0.14
C LYS A 120 -5.37 12.96 -1.22
N LYS A 121 -4.44 13.89 -1.01
CA LYS A 121 -3.41 14.23 -2.01
C LYS A 121 -2.45 13.07 -2.27
N ASN A 122 -2.01 12.40 -1.23
CA ASN A 122 -0.91 11.42 -1.34
C ASN A 122 -1.38 9.98 -1.48
N VAL A 123 -2.64 9.69 -1.18
CA VAL A 123 -3.15 8.31 -1.21
C VAL A 123 -4.42 8.19 -2.02
N ARG A 124 -5.52 8.88 -1.62
CA ARG A 124 -6.82 8.68 -2.28
C ARG A 124 -6.84 9.11 -3.74
N ASP A 125 -6.24 10.24 -4.08
CA ASP A 125 -6.19 10.69 -5.47
C ASP A 125 -5.42 9.68 -6.34
N LEU A 126 -4.35 9.12 -5.82
CA LEU A 126 -3.58 8.06 -6.50
C LEU A 126 -4.40 6.77 -6.61
N GLY A 127 -5.07 6.39 -5.54
CA GLY A 127 -5.93 5.22 -5.54
C GLY A 127 -7.12 5.36 -6.49
N ASP A 128 -7.68 6.55 -6.61
CA ASP A 128 -8.77 6.84 -7.54
C ASP A 128 -8.29 6.69 -8.99
N ASP A 129 -7.10 7.19 -9.30
CA ASP A 129 -6.50 6.97 -10.62
C ASP A 129 -6.28 5.48 -10.88
N TYR A 130 -5.73 4.76 -9.91
CA TYR A 130 -5.54 3.32 -10.00
C TYR A 130 -6.84 2.60 -10.33
N LEU A 131 -7.91 2.90 -9.59
CA LEU A 131 -9.21 2.24 -9.76
C LEU A 131 -9.93 2.63 -11.05
N SER A 132 -9.56 3.76 -11.66
CA SER A 132 -10.20 4.25 -12.88
C SER A 132 -9.69 3.58 -14.15
N ARG A 133 -8.63 2.80 -14.07
CA ARG A 133 -7.98 2.22 -15.25
C ARG A 133 -8.05 0.69 -15.27
N ALA A 134 -8.31 0.13 -16.45
CA ALA A 134 -8.29 -1.32 -16.70
C ALA A 134 -7.57 -1.58 -18.03
N PRO A 135 -6.50 -2.40 -18.06
CA PRO A 135 -5.93 -3.06 -16.88
C PRO A 135 -5.38 -2.07 -15.87
N ARG A 136 -5.23 -2.52 -14.63
CA ARG A 136 -4.73 -1.67 -13.55
C ARG A 136 -3.30 -1.21 -13.83
N PRO A 137 -2.98 0.07 -13.55
CA PRO A 137 -1.64 0.62 -13.82
C PRO A 137 -0.66 0.21 -12.71
N THR A 138 0.13 -0.81 -13.00
CA THR A 138 1.16 -1.29 -12.09
C THR A 138 2.51 -1.34 -12.76
N ALA A 139 3.56 -1.12 -11.97
CA ALA A 139 4.93 -1.24 -12.44
C ALA A 139 5.27 -2.69 -12.74
N ALA A 140 6.05 -2.87 -13.78
CA ALA A 140 6.54 -4.19 -14.19
C ALA A 140 7.50 -4.77 -13.14
#